data_439f6cd00e66e9c03ecb5ea4aaf4c110
#
_entry.id   439f6cd00e66e9c03ecb5ea4aaf4c110
#
_cell.length_a   1.000
_cell.length_b   1.000
_cell.length_c   1.000
_cell.angle_alpha   90.00
_cell.angle_beta   90.00
_cell.angle_gamma   90.00
#
_symmetry.space_group_name_H-M   'P 1'
#
loop_
_entity.id
_entity.type
_entity.pdbx_description
1 polymer ?
#
loop_
_entity_poly.entity_id
_entity_poly.type
_entity_poly.pdbx_seq_one_letter_code
_entity_poly.pdbx_strand_id
1 'polypeptide(L)'
;MEKKNIDWENLGFGYYKTEKRYVSNYKDGKWDDGCITDEATVTISECAGVIHYCQTCFEGMKAYTTEDGHVVVFRPDMNAQRMVDSAKRLEIPEFPVERFVDAVEKVVKANIEYVPPFGIGAALYIRPVLFATGPVMGVKPAMEYQFRIFCSPVGPYFKKGGASSLVLKVSDFDRSAPHGTG
;
A
#
# COMPACT_ATOMS: atom_id res chain seq x y z
N MET A 1 3.44 1.80 -25.08
CA MET A 1 3.99 0.74 -24.19
C MET A 1 3.01 -0.41 -24.19
N GLU A 2 3.47 -1.64 -24.41
CA GLU A 2 2.63 -2.82 -24.48
C GLU A 2 2.06 -3.12 -23.06
N LYS A 3 0.77 -3.39 -22.98
CA LYS A 3 0.09 -3.73 -21.71
C LYS A 3 0.06 -5.25 -21.54
N LYS A 4 0.04 -5.74 -20.30
CA LYS A 4 -0.16 -7.17 -20.02
C LYS A 4 -1.49 -7.64 -20.60
N ASN A 5 -1.51 -8.87 -21.07
CA ASN A 5 -2.74 -9.53 -21.51
C ASN A 5 -3.57 -9.94 -20.29
N ILE A 6 -4.42 -9.02 -19.83
CA ILE A 6 -5.29 -9.17 -18.66
C ILE A 6 -6.72 -8.88 -19.13
N ASP A 7 -7.68 -9.62 -18.62
CA ASP A 7 -9.10 -9.31 -18.81
C ASP A 7 -9.47 -8.08 -17.94
N TRP A 8 -9.18 -6.88 -18.46
CA TRP A 8 -9.34 -5.61 -17.76
C TRP A 8 -10.79 -5.29 -17.39
N GLU A 9 -11.76 -5.73 -18.21
CA GLU A 9 -13.18 -5.45 -18.02
C GLU A 9 -13.80 -6.26 -16.88
N ASN A 10 -13.24 -7.44 -16.62
CA ASN A 10 -13.73 -8.34 -15.58
C ASN A 10 -12.90 -8.33 -14.29
N LEU A 11 -11.99 -7.36 -14.14
CA LEU A 11 -11.25 -7.20 -12.89
C LEU A 11 -12.21 -6.92 -11.72
N GLY A 12 -12.04 -7.69 -10.64
CA GLY A 12 -12.59 -7.40 -9.33
C GLY A 12 -11.63 -6.58 -8.47
N PHE A 13 -11.94 -6.44 -7.18
CA PHE A 13 -11.03 -5.84 -6.19
C PHE A 13 -10.25 -6.92 -5.43
N GLY A 14 -9.84 -7.97 -6.14
CA GLY A 14 -9.00 -9.05 -5.62
C GLY A 14 -7.51 -8.80 -5.85
N TYR A 15 -6.67 -9.53 -5.11
CA TYR A 15 -5.22 -9.46 -5.30
C TYR A 15 -4.82 -10.14 -6.61
N TYR A 16 -4.26 -9.36 -7.52
CA TYR A 16 -3.60 -9.84 -8.73
C TYR A 16 -2.09 -9.59 -8.57
N LYS A 17 -1.29 -10.64 -8.57
CA LYS A 17 0.17 -10.54 -8.37
C LYS A 17 0.84 -9.87 -9.56
N THR A 18 1.41 -8.69 -9.35
CA THR A 18 2.32 -8.04 -10.30
C THR A 18 3.75 -8.56 -10.13
N GLU A 19 4.67 -8.18 -11.01
CA GLU A 19 6.04 -8.72 -11.00
C GLU A 19 6.96 -8.02 -9.99
N LYS A 20 6.79 -6.72 -9.76
CA LYS A 20 7.76 -5.93 -9.00
C LYS A 20 7.14 -5.28 -7.75
N ARG A 21 7.98 -5.15 -6.72
CA ARG A 21 7.71 -4.48 -5.44
C ARG A 21 8.85 -3.51 -5.13
N TYR A 22 8.57 -2.52 -4.29
CA TYR A 22 9.60 -1.74 -3.62
C TYR A 22 9.74 -2.23 -2.18
N VAL A 23 10.96 -2.32 -1.68
CA VAL A 23 11.26 -2.73 -0.31
C VAL A 23 12.38 -1.86 0.24
N SER A 24 12.21 -1.37 1.46
CA SER A 24 13.25 -0.72 2.28
C SER A 24 13.15 -1.26 3.71
N ASN A 25 14.27 -1.52 4.34
CA ASN A 25 14.34 -2.07 5.70
C ASN A 25 14.93 -1.02 6.65
N TYR A 26 14.35 -0.99 7.86
CA TYR A 26 14.88 -0.21 8.97
C TYR A 26 15.61 -1.14 9.93
N LYS A 27 16.87 -0.84 10.16
CA LYS A 27 17.72 -1.55 11.08
C LYS A 27 18.83 -0.63 11.61
N ASP A 28 19.27 -0.85 12.83
CA ASP A 28 20.35 -0.08 13.47
C ASP A 28 20.09 1.44 13.42
N GLY A 29 18.83 1.86 13.62
CA GLY A 29 18.42 3.26 13.70
C GLY A 29 18.25 3.97 12.35
N LYS A 30 18.29 3.28 11.22
CA LYS A 30 18.19 3.90 9.88
C LYS A 30 17.50 3.02 8.85
N TRP A 31 16.90 3.67 7.87
CA TRP A 31 16.40 3.06 6.64
C TRP A 31 17.55 2.80 5.66
N ASP A 32 17.57 1.63 5.02
CA ASP A 32 18.42 1.38 3.86
C ASP A 32 17.94 2.18 2.63
N ASP A 33 18.68 2.14 1.52
CA ASP A 33 18.34 2.89 0.30
C ASP A 33 17.07 2.38 -0.39
N GLY A 34 16.65 1.17 -0.07
CA GLY A 34 15.52 0.50 -0.71
C GLY A 34 15.81 0.04 -2.12
N CYS A 35 15.03 -0.92 -2.60
CA CYS A 35 15.18 -1.46 -3.95
C CYS A 35 13.87 -1.98 -4.54
N ILE A 36 13.85 -2.15 -5.86
CA ILE A 36 12.83 -2.90 -6.57
C ILE A 36 13.21 -4.39 -6.54
N THR A 37 12.26 -5.24 -6.18
CA THR A 37 12.41 -6.70 -6.11
C THR A 37 11.20 -7.42 -6.71
N ASP A 38 11.35 -8.67 -7.11
CA ASP A 38 10.29 -9.59 -7.51
C ASP A 38 9.82 -10.51 -6.37
N GLU A 39 10.51 -10.47 -5.22
CA GLU A 39 10.15 -11.27 -4.05
C GLU A 39 8.80 -10.84 -3.45
N ALA A 40 7.79 -11.68 -3.60
CA ALA A 40 6.41 -11.41 -3.19
C ALA A 40 6.10 -11.84 -1.76
N THR A 41 6.96 -12.65 -1.16
CA THR A 41 6.81 -13.16 0.21
C THR A 41 7.63 -12.34 1.20
N VAL A 42 7.30 -12.47 2.46
CA VAL A 42 8.05 -11.86 3.57
C VAL A 42 8.30 -12.94 4.59
N THR A 43 9.58 -13.18 4.89
CA THR A 43 9.98 -14.03 6.01
C THR A 43 10.29 -13.16 7.21
N ILE A 44 9.59 -13.39 8.31
CA ILE A 44 9.74 -12.64 9.57
C ILE A 44 9.82 -13.59 10.75
N SER A 45 10.31 -13.11 11.90
CA SER A 45 10.31 -13.89 13.13
C SER A 45 8.89 -14.23 13.58
N GLU A 46 8.70 -15.39 14.19
CA GLU A 46 7.44 -15.73 14.86
C GLU A 46 7.09 -14.74 15.98
N CYS A 47 8.10 -14.07 16.54
CA CYS A 47 7.99 -13.01 17.55
C CYS A 47 7.90 -11.61 16.96
N ALA A 48 7.68 -11.44 15.64
CA ALA A 48 7.62 -10.12 15.04
C ALA A 48 6.47 -9.27 15.61
N GLY A 49 6.76 -7.98 15.85
CA GLY A 49 5.79 -7.05 16.43
C GLY A 49 4.51 -6.90 15.62
N VAL A 50 4.56 -7.09 14.30
CA VAL A 50 3.37 -7.09 13.46
C VAL A 50 2.41 -8.25 13.77
N ILE A 51 2.93 -9.42 14.15
CA ILE A 51 2.12 -10.62 14.42
C ILE A 51 1.40 -10.49 15.78
N HIS A 52 2.14 -10.08 16.83
CA HIS A 52 1.62 -10.09 18.20
C HIS A 52 0.93 -8.80 18.62
N TYR A 53 1.39 -7.67 18.11
CA TYR A 53 0.94 -6.34 18.56
C TYR A 53 0.33 -5.52 17.43
N CYS A 54 0.12 -6.11 16.25
CA CYS A 54 -0.41 -5.40 15.07
C CYS A 54 0.33 -4.08 14.78
N GLN A 55 1.65 -4.02 15.07
CA GLN A 55 2.46 -2.84 14.84
C GLN A 55 2.71 -2.67 13.33
N THR A 56 1.71 -2.14 12.65
CA THR A 56 1.68 -1.92 11.20
C THR A 56 0.70 -0.82 10.83
N CYS A 57 1.00 -0.10 9.76
CA CYS A 57 0.06 0.78 9.08
C CYS A 57 0.22 0.64 7.57
N PHE A 58 -0.81 1.02 6.82
CA PHE A 58 -0.78 0.98 5.37
C PHE A 58 -1.51 2.16 4.75
N GLU A 59 -1.20 2.40 3.48
CA GLU A 59 -1.87 3.36 2.64
C GLU A 59 -2.46 2.71 1.38
N GLY A 60 -3.34 3.42 0.71
CA GLY A 60 -3.92 2.99 -0.54
C GLY A 60 -4.08 4.16 -1.50
N MET A 61 -3.57 3.99 -2.71
CA MET A 61 -3.72 4.94 -3.80
C MET A 61 -3.82 4.21 -5.13
N LYS A 62 -4.04 4.93 -6.20
CA LYS A 62 -4.22 4.34 -7.53
C LYS A 62 -3.42 5.09 -8.58
N ALA A 63 -2.86 4.35 -9.53
CA ALA A 63 -2.34 4.91 -10.77
C ALA A 63 -3.36 4.68 -11.90
N TYR A 64 -3.49 5.69 -12.75
CA TYR A 64 -4.43 5.71 -13.88
C TYR A 64 -3.69 6.08 -15.16
N THR A 65 -4.17 5.55 -16.30
CA THR A 65 -3.79 6.05 -17.61
C THR A 65 -4.75 7.20 -17.98
N THR A 66 -4.21 8.33 -18.39
CA THR A 66 -4.96 9.48 -18.90
C THR A 66 -5.30 9.30 -20.39
N GLU A 67 -6.18 10.15 -20.94
CA GLU A 67 -6.60 10.09 -22.35
C GLU A 67 -5.42 10.24 -23.32
N ASP A 68 -4.45 11.08 -22.97
CA ASP A 68 -3.21 11.29 -23.73
C ASP A 68 -2.12 10.22 -23.47
N GLY A 69 -2.44 9.16 -22.72
CA GLY A 69 -1.60 7.99 -22.49
C GLY A 69 -0.56 8.13 -21.38
N HIS A 70 -0.55 9.23 -20.63
CA HIS A 70 0.29 9.37 -19.45
C HIS A 70 -0.22 8.51 -18.28
N VAL A 71 0.66 8.14 -17.39
CA VAL A 71 0.30 7.46 -16.12
C VAL A 71 0.46 8.45 -14.97
N VAL A 72 -0.60 8.61 -14.21
CA VAL A 72 -0.66 9.58 -13.10
C VAL A 72 -1.07 8.92 -11.79
N VAL A 73 -0.55 9.46 -10.68
CA VAL A 73 -0.96 9.14 -9.31
C VAL A 73 -1.38 10.45 -8.65
N PHE A 74 -2.55 10.46 -8.03
CA PHE A 74 -3.07 11.68 -7.41
C PHE A 74 -2.52 11.86 -5.99
N ARG A 75 -1.81 12.97 -5.75
CA ARG A 75 -1.32 13.44 -4.45
C ARG A 75 -0.69 12.34 -3.57
N PRO A 76 0.32 11.60 -4.04
CA PRO A 76 1.02 10.60 -3.22
C PRO A 76 1.71 11.20 -1.99
N ASP A 77 2.06 12.48 -2.03
CA ASP A 77 2.58 13.26 -0.91
C ASP A 77 1.63 13.27 0.30
N MET A 78 0.32 13.38 0.08
CA MET A 78 -0.67 13.37 1.15
C MET A 78 -0.84 11.97 1.78
N ASN A 79 -0.71 10.92 0.98
CA ASN A 79 -0.67 9.56 1.50
C ASN A 79 0.61 9.32 2.32
N ALA A 80 1.74 9.83 1.84
CA ALA A 80 3.01 9.76 2.57
C ALA A 80 2.92 10.47 3.93
N GLN A 81 2.38 11.68 3.98
CA GLN A 81 2.20 12.43 5.23
C GLN A 81 1.29 11.69 6.21
N ARG A 82 0.18 11.12 5.72
CA ARG A 82 -0.74 10.34 6.57
C ARG A 82 -0.09 9.06 7.10
N MET A 83 0.79 8.42 6.31
CA MET A 83 1.59 7.30 6.80
C MET A 83 2.59 7.72 7.88
N VAL A 84 3.21 8.89 7.76
CA VAL A 84 4.07 9.47 8.82
C VAL A 84 3.27 9.68 10.10
N ASP A 85 2.07 10.25 10.02
CA ASP A 85 1.22 10.49 11.19
C ASP A 85 0.78 9.17 11.85
N SER A 86 0.44 8.17 11.05
CA SER A 86 0.12 6.81 11.52
C SER A 86 1.32 6.13 12.17
N ALA A 87 2.51 6.26 11.58
CA ALA A 87 3.75 5.72 12.13
C ALA A 87 4.07 6.32 13.50
N LYS A 88 3.96 7.65 13.64
CA LYS A 88 4.13 8.34 14.93
C LYS A 88 3.19 7.80 15.99
N ARG A 89 1.93 7.59 15.65
CA ARG A 89 0.92 7.07 16.58
C ARG A 89 1.24 5.66 17.09
N LEU A 90 1.93 4.86 16.26
CA LEU A 90 2.28 3.46 16.56
C LEU A 90 3.73 3.28 17.01
N GLU A 91 4.46 4.37 17.28
CA GLU A 91 5.88 4.33 17.65
C GLU A 91 6.74 3.58 16.59
N ILE A 92 6.38 3.72 15.31
CA ILE A 92 7.12 3.18 14.18
C ILE A 92 8.04 4.27 13.64
N PRO A 93 9.31 3.99 13.28
CA PRO A 93 10.17 4.95 12.62
C PRO A 93 9.56 5.50 11.33
N GLU A 94 9.50 6.82 11.22
CA GLU A 94 8.93 7.50 10.07
C GLU A 94 9.68 7.13 8.77
N PHE A 95 8.93 6.82 7.72
CA PHE A 95 9.49 6.72 6.38
C PHE A 95 9.38 8.10 5.70
N PRO A 96 10.49 8.71 5.21
CA PRO A 96 10.47 10.08 4.71
C PRO A 96 9.51 10.28 3.54
N VAL A 97 8.77 11.40 3.53
CA VAL A 97 7.76 11.73 2.51
C VAL A 97 8.33 11.69 1.10
N GLU A 98 9.48 12.31 0.88
CA GLU A 98 10.12 12.37 -0.43
C GLU A 98 10.54 10.97 -0.92
N ARG A 99 11.03 10.13 -0.02
CA ARG A 99 11.38 8.75 -0.34
C ARG A 99 10.15 7.89 -0.63
N PHE A 100 9.04 8.15 0.06
CA PHE A 100 7.77 7.48 -0.21
C PHE A 100 7.29 7.80 -1.63
N VAL A 101 7.29 9.08 -2.03
CA VAL A 101 6.88 9.51 -3.36
C VAL A 101 7.77 8.91 -4.43
N ASP A 102 9.09 8.95 -4.25
CA ASP A 102 10.08 8.31 -5.15
C ASP A 102 9.84 6.78 -5.26
N ALA A 103 9.58 6.11 -4.13
CA ALA A 103 9.28 4.68 -4.12
C ALA A 103 7.99 4.33 -4.86
N VAL A 104 6.95 5.17 -4.74
CA VAL A 104 5.70 5.03 -5.52
C VAL A 104 5.98 5.18 -7.01
N GLU A 105 6.74 6.18 -7.41
CA GLU A 105 7.11 6.39 -8.80
C GLU A 105 7.90 5.20 -9.36
N LYS A 106 8.91 4.72 -8.63
CA LYS A 106 9.74 3.57 -9.01
C LYS A 106 8.90 2.29 -9.19
N VAL A 107 8.01 1.99 -8.24
CA VAL A 107 7.21 0.75 -8.31
C VAL A 107 6.16 0.81 -9.42
N VAL A 108 5.55 1.98 -9.68
CA VAL A 108 4.62 2.17 -10.79
C VAL A 108 5.34 2.03 -12.12
N LYS A 109 6.51 2.66 -12.30
CA LYS A 109 7.34 2.50 -13.51
C LYS A 109 7.74 1.03 -13.74
N ALA A 110 8.12 0.32 -12.68
CA ALA A 110 8.50 -1.09 -12.76
C ALA A 110 7.33 -2.04 -13.09
N ASN A 111 6.08 -1.59 -12.90
CA ASN A 111 4.86 -2.33 -13.20
C ASN A 111 3.97 -1.61 -14.22
N ILE A 112 4.55 -0.78 -15.07
CA ILE A 112 3.81 0.11 -15.99
C ILE A 112 2.87 -0.65 -16.94
N GLU A 113 3.21 -1.87 -17.30
CA GLU A 113 2.40 -2.76 -18.14
C GLU A 113 1.13 -3.25 -17.46
N TYR A 114 1.06 -3.17 -16.11
CA TYR A 114 -0.10 -3.52 -15.29
C TYR A 114 -1.04 -2.33 -15.01
N VAL A 115 -0.70 -1.13 -15.47
CA VAL A 115 -1.62 0.01 -15.39
C VAL A 115 -2.67 -0.15 -16.48
N PRO A 116 -3.97 -0.21 -16.14
CA PRO A 116 -5.04 -0.42 -17.11
C PRO A 116 -5.08 0.65 -18.20
N PRO A 117 -5.57 0.35 -19.40
CA PRO A 117 -5.85 1.35 -20.43
C PRO A 117 -6.84 2.41 -19.96
N PHE A 118 -6.82 3.59 -20.60
CA PHE A 118 -7.79 4.64 -20.34
C PHE A 118 -9.23 4.20 -20.71
N GLY A 119 -10.20 4.67 -19.96
CA GLY A 119 -11.63 4.54 -20.29
C GLY A 119 -12.34 3.29 -19.76
N ILE A 120 -11.62 2.28 -19.25
CA ILE A 120 -12.23 1.02 -18.77
C ILE A 120 -12.63 1.03 -17.29
N GLY A 121 -12.40 2.13 -16.56
CA GLY A 121 -12.80 2.27 -15.15
C GLY A 121 -11.94 1.46 -14.16
N ALA A 122 -10.91 0.75 -14.63
CA ALA A 122 -9.95 0.04 -13.81
C ALA A 122 -8.75 0.93 -13.46
N ALA A 123 -7.95 0.50 -12.48
CA ALA A 123 -6.75 1.21 -12.03
C ALA A 123 -5.68 0.25 -11.53
N LEU A 124 -4.43 0.68 -11.49
CA LEU A 124 -3.41 -0.02 -10.72
C LEU A 124 -3.47 0.45 -9.26
N TYR A 125 -3.96 -0.42 -8.38
CA TYR A 125 -3.96 -0.15 -6.94
C TYR A 125 -2.56 -0.30 -6.38
N ILE A 126 -2.12 0.68 -5.61
CA ILE A 126 -0.81 0.75 -4.98
C ILE A 126 -1.00 0.64 -3.48
N ARG A 127 -0.35 -0.33 -2.85
CA ARG A 127 -0.43 -0.61 -1.41
C ARG A 127 0.94 -0.42 -0.75
N PRO A 128 1.25 0.77 -0.24
CA PRO A 128 2.31 0.94 0.75
C PRO A 128 1.91 0.31 2.08
N VAL A 129 2.82 -0.42 2.70
CA VAL A 129 2.66 -0.99 4.04
C VAL A 129 3.97 -0.82 4.81
N LEU A 130 3.84 -0.45 6.07
CA LEU A 130 4.93 -0.24 7.01
C LEU A 130 4.65 -1.10 8.25
N PHE A 131 5.57 -2.00 8.61
CA PHE A 131 5.33 -2.98 9.64
C PHE A 131 6.60 -3.43 10.37
N ALA A 132 6.44 -3.84 11.62
CA ALA A 132 7.50 -4.36 12.47
C ALA A 132 7.89 -5.78 12.10
N THR A 133 9.15 -6.01 11.77
CA THR A 133 9.71 -7.32 11.38
C THR A 133 10.55 -7.94 12.49
N GLY A 134 11.12 -7.12 13.36
CA GLY A 134 11.99 -7.55 14.43
C GLY A 134 11.27 -8.30 15.55
N PRO A 135 11.97 -9.23 16.24
CA PRO A 135 11.42 -9.97 17.36
C PRO A 135 11.21 -9.07 18.57
N VAL A 136 10.01 -9.18 19.19
CA VAL A 136 9.67 -8.46 20.41
C VAL A 136 8.72 -9.26 21.28
N MET A 137 9.05 -9.49 22.56
CA MET A 137 8.23 -10.26 23.50
C MET A 137 7.39 -9.38 24.42
N GLY A 138 7.74 -8.17 24.67
CA GLY A 138 7.01 -7.23 25.51
C GLY A 138 6.30 -6.18 24.69
N VAL A 139 5.32 -5.48 25.29
CA VAL A 139 4.66 -4.32 24.67
C VAL A 139 5.64 -3.16 24.60
N LYS A 140 6.37 -3.06 23.53
CA LYS A 140 7.34 -2.01 23.19
C LYS A 140 7.54 -1.93 21.69
N PRO A 141 8.03 -0.80 21.15
CA PRO A 141 8.41 -0.69 19.74
C PRO A 141 9.43 -1.75 19.34
N ALA A 142 9.30 -2.31 18.16
CA ALA A 142 10.31 -3.19 17.60
C ALA A 142 11.58 -2.41 17.23
N MET A 143 12.67 -3.13 16.96
CA MET A 143 13.93 -2.51 16.53
C MET A 143 14.16 -2.58 15.02
N GLU A 144 13.40 -3.42 14.33
CA GLU A 144 13.50 -3.63 12.89
C GLU A 144 12.11 -3.52 12.25
N TYR A 145 12.05 -2.83 11.09
CA TYR A 145 10.82 -2.61 10.33
C TYR A 145 11.08 -2.76 8.84
N GLN A 146 10.01 -2.99 8.09
CA GLN A 146 10.06 -2.95 6.65
C GLN A 146 8.98 -2.00 6.10
N PHE A 147 9.39 -1.14 5.17
CA PHE A 147 8.50 -0.43 4.28
C PHE A 147 8.44 -1.16 2.95
N ARG A 148 7.24 -1.51 2.49
CA ARG A 148 7.03 -2.25 1.25
C ARG A 148 5.90 -1.63 0.46
N ILE A 149 6.06 -1.59 -0.88
CA ILE A 149 4.97 -1.23 -1.78
C ILE A 149 4.77 -2.38 -2.76
N PHE A 150 3.54 -2.86 -2.88
CA PHE A 150 3.12 -3.75 -3.95
C PHE A 150 1.93 -3.18 -4.70
N CYS A 151 1.70 -3.66 -5.93
CA CYS A 151 0.63 -3.21 -6.79
C CYS A 151 -0.28 -4.36 -7.17
N SER A 152 -1.51 -4.02 -7.55
CA SER A 152 -2.49 -4.96 -8.09
C SER A 152 -3.43 -4.22 -9.05
N PRO A 153 -3.57 -4.62 -10.31
CA PRO A 153 -4.63 -4.09 -11.15
C PRO A 153 -5.99 -4.47 -10.56
N VAL A 154 -6.88 -3.51 -10.47
CA VAL A 154 -8.21 -3.68 -9.86
C VAL A 154 -9.27 -3.02 -10.72
N GLY A 155 -10.44 -3.63 -10.77
CA GLY A 155 -11.65 -3.04 -11.30
C GLY A 155 -12.33 -2.08 -10.31
N PRO A 156 -13.51 -1.56 -10.67
CA PRO A 156 -14.29 -0.72 -9.77
C PRO A 156 -14.69 -1.49 -8.51
N TYR A 157 -14.65 -0.83 -7.36
CA TYR A 157 -15.01 -1.44 -6.08
C TYR A 157 -16.47 -1.93 -6.06
N PHE A 158 -17.37 -1.16 -6.69
CA PHE A 158 -18.75 -1.56 -6.91
C PHE A 158 -18.94 -2.02 -8.36
N LYS A 159 -19.39 -3.26 -8.56
CA LYS A 159 -19.51 -3.91 -9.87
C LYS A 159 -20.55 -3.29 -10.83
N LYS A 160 -21.39 -2.37 -10.38
CA LYS A 160 -22.37 -1.67 -11.22
C LYS A 160 -21.88 -0.25 -11.47
N GLY A 161 -21.68 0.10 -12.72
CA GLY A 161 -21.41 1.48 -13.13
C GLY A 161 -22.52 2.42 -12.64
N GLY A 162 -22.13 3.49 -11.95
CA GLY A 162 -23.04 4.46 -11.37
C GLY A 162 -23.04 4.45 -9.83
N ALA A 163 -23.81 5.35 -9.22
CA ALA A 163 -23.98 5.42 -7.78
C ALA A 163 -24.71 4.18 -7.27
N SER A 164 -24.01 3.33 -6.52
CA SER A 164 -24.65 2.19 -5.83
C SER A 164 -25.23 2.66 -4.50
N SER A 165 -26.53 2.38 -4.28
CA SER A 165 -27.11 2.57 -2.97
C SER A 165 -26.56 1.56 -1.99
N LEU A 166 -26.23 2.02 -0.78
CA LEU A 166 -25.77 1.19 0.33
C LEU A 166 -26.82 1.18 1.42
N VAL A 167 -27.03 0.01 2.03
CA VAL A 167 -27.78 -0.10 3.27
C VAL A 167 -26.80 0.03 4.43
N LEU A 168 -26.97 1.09 5.24
CA LEU A 168 -26.15 1.33 6.41
C LEU A 168 -26.91 0.85 7.63
N LYS A 169 -26.22 0.10 8.50
CA LYS A 169 -26.70 -0.30 9.81
C LYS A 169 -25.91 0.44 10.88
N VAL A 170 -26.62 1.16 11.73
CA VAL A 170 -26.01 1.74 12.93
C VAL A 170 -25.78 0.60 13.92
N SER A 171 -24.62 0.57 14.54
CA SER A 171 -24.19 -0.46 15.50
C SER A 171 -23.84 0.21 16.83
N ASP A 172 -24.07 -0.50 17.93
CA ASP A 172 -23.65 -0.10 19.26
C ASP A 172 -22.16 -0.38 19.53
N PHE A 173 -21.47 -0.93 18.54
CA PHE A 173 -20.03 -1.22 18.61
C PHE A 173 -19.22 -0.14 17.90
N ASP A 174 -18.30 0.48 18.61
CA ASP A 174 -17.30 1.35 18.03
C ASP A 174 -16.28 0.54 17.24
N ARG A 175 -15.94 1.00 16.04
CA ARG A 175 -14.92 0.37 15.21
C ARG A 175 -13.53 0.49 15.84
N SER A 176 -13.28 1.57 16.56
CA SER A 176 -12.04 1.85 17.28
C SER A 176 -12.36 2.59 18.56
N ALA A 177 -11.46 2.57 19.54
CA ALA A 177 -11.58 3.32 20.77
C ALA A 177 -11.93 4.80 20.52
N PRO A 178 -12.54 5.52 21.48
CA PRO A 178 -12.93 6.92 21.32
C PRO A 178 -11.79 7.74 20.73
N HIS A 179 -12.10 8.47 19.67
CA HIS A 179 -11.17 9.28 18.85
C HIS A 179 -10.37 8.49 17.78
N GLY A 180 -10.66 7.21 17.56
CA GLY A 180 -10.09 6.44 16.47
C GLY A 180 -8.63 6.07 16.65
N THR A 181 -8.14 5.26 15.74
CA THR A 181 -6.72 4.88 15.63
C THR A 181 -6.05 5.49 14.40
N GLY A 182 -6.65 6.45 13.77
CA GLY A 182 -6.08 7.11 12.60
C GLY A 182 -7.12 7.62 11.65
#